data_c1d8f897410f38a38fdbe50b8617b301
#
_entry.id   c1d8f897410f38a38fdbe50b8617b301
#
_cell.length_a   1.000
_cell.length_b   1.000
_cell.length_c   1.000
_cell.angle_alpha   90.00
_cell.angle_beta   90.00
_cell.angle_gamma   90.00
#
_symmetry.space_group_name_H-M   'P 1'
#
loop_
_entity.id
_entity.type
_entity.pdbx_description
1 polymer ?
#
loop_
_entity_poly.entity_id
_entity_poly.type
_entity_poly.pdbx_seq_one_letter_code
_entity_poly.pdbx_strand_id
1 'polypeptide(L)'
;MQQQPRLLFLLCILLGAATSAKPANTLPDGDAKGKYFEFSVVAKDIYNKVSSLRFSEAQASLALMQRNEPDNLMAIYLENYLDFFTIFINDDKNEYRRLAKNTEPRLEKIAKGPASSPWLLYTQAEIRLQWAITRSRYNDFLTTLSDIKQAYTLLEENQRKFPDFMPNKKSLGIMHALIGNVPEEFRWAVKTLGGMEGSTEQGMRELEEVLAYAKSRDFPFEDEAVVAYSFLQLYLNNQSEQAWQILKTSKLSPKTNPLAAYVIATVAMRNGQNDEAIKVLQQSPTGKQYASFHYRNYLLGLAQLRRLDADAHKALETFTNQFKGENGLKEAYQKLAWYHLVFDNEMGYRTYMNYAKLKGAASSESDKAALREANSGEMPDPRLLKARLLFDGGYYQRAYDLLKNNAADYASDRKKKLEYSYRLGRIAHKMGKTHEATQLYTQTIESGAKDPWYFACNAALQLGLLYEEIKDKANARAAFQRCLSIKPEEYAASLHAQAKAGLGRTK
;
A
#
# COMPACT_ATOMS: atom_id res chain seq x y z
N MET A 1 2.89 -3.49 12.19
CA MET A 1 2.08 -2.43 12.83
C MET A 1 2.07 -1.13 12.02
N GLN A 2 1.75 -1.15 10.75
CA GLN A 2 1.79 0.06 9.88
C GLN A 2 0.76 -0.10 8.76
N GLN A 3 -0.49 -0.43 9.10
CA GLN A 3 -1.41 -0.92 8.06
C GLN A 3 -2.39 0.11 7.49
N GLN A 4 -2.89 1.07 8.23
CA GLN A 4 -4.00 1.89 7.73
C GLN A 4 -3.64 3.06 6.79
N PRO A 5 -2.62 3.89 6.98
CA PRO A 5 -2.34 4.96 6.01
C PRO A 5 -1.61 4.48 4.76
N ARG A 6 -0.91 3.33 4.83
CA ARG A 6 -0.38 2.67 3.63
C ARG A 6 -1.46 2.04 2.76
N LEU A 7 -2.63 1.71 3.32
CA LEU A 7 -3.77 1.22 2.54
C LEU A 7 -4.29 2.29 1.58
N LEU A 8 -4.45 3.54 2.03
CA LEU A 8 -4.78 4.66 1.15
C LEU A 8 -3.66 4.95 0.14
N PHE A 9 -2.40 4.93 0.56
CA PHE A 9 -1.24 5.10 -0.32
C PHE A 9 -1.12 3.95 -1.34
N LEU A 10 -1.43 2.72 -0.94
CA LEU A 10 -1.36 1.53 -1.76
C LEU A 10 -2.61 1.34 -2.63
N LEU A 11 -3.77 1.83 -2.19
CA LEU A 11 -4.94 1.97 -3.07
C LEU A 11 -4.65 2.87 -4.27
N CYS A 12 -3.78 3.84 -4.10
CA CYS A 12 -3.31 4.69 -5.19
C CYS A 12 -2.50 3.91 -6.25
N ILE A 13 -1.79 2.84 -5.87
CA ILE A 13 -1.04 1.97 -6.80
C ILE A 13 -1.99 1.04 -7.58
N LEU A 14 -3.23 0.86 -7.10
CA LEU A 14 -4.23 -0.04 -7.66
C LEU A 14 -4.75 0.35 -9.04
N LEU A 15 -4.32 1.46 -9.61
CA LEU A 15 -4.88 2.00 -10.84
C LEU A 15 -3.91 1.97 -12.04
N GLY A 16 -3.08 0.95 -12.20
CA GLY A 16 -2.28 0.90 -13.41
C GLY A 16 -1.23 -0.19 -13.55
N ALA A 17 -1.55 -1.20 -14.30
CA ALA A 17 -0.60 -2.04 -15.01
C ALA A 17 -1.29 -2.75 -16.19
N ALA A 18 -0.62 -2.93 -17.31
CA ALA A 18 -1.27 -3.42 -18.53
C ALA A 18 -0.47 -4.48 -19.29
N THR A 19 -1.17 -5.40 -19.90
CA THR A 19 -0.65 -6.43 -20.81
C THR A 19 -1.11 -6.25 -22.25
N SER A 20 -0.27 -6.66 -23.20
CA SER A 20 -0.54 -6.59 -24.63
C SER A 20 -1.41 -7.75 -25.12
N ALA A 21 -2.53 -7.45 -25.81
CA ALA A 21 -3.33 -8.43 -26.53
C ALA A 21 -3.61 -7.99 -27.97
N LYS A 22 -3.81 -8.96 -28.87
CA LYS A 22 -4.07 -8.76 -30.31
C LYS A 22 -5.47 -8.20 -30.59
N PRO A 23 -5.66 -7.45 -31.69
CA PRO A 23 -6.89 -6.72 -31.95
C PRO A 23 -8.01 -7.62 -32.49
N ALA A 24 -9.24 -7.39 -32.00
CA ALA A 24 -10.46 -7.81 -32.69
C ALA A 24 -11.02 -6.61 -33.43
N ASN A 25 -11.10 -6.73 -34.77
CA ASN A 25 -11.70 -5.72 -35.65
C ASN A 25 -13.22 -5.81 -35.57
N THR A 26 -13.88 -4.75 -35.14
CA THR A 26 -15.22 -4.39 -35.58
C THR A 26 -15.28 -2.88 -35.71
N LEU A 27 -15.38 -2.40 -36.95
CA LEU A 27 -15.71 -1.01 -37.25
C LEU A 27 -17.19 -0.79 -36.91
N PRO A 28 -17.57 0.28 -36.21
CA PRO A 28 -18.97 0.65 -36.10
C PRO A 28 -19.44 1.35 -37.34
N ASP A 29 -20.67 1.01 -37.79
CA ASP A 29 -21.39 1.69 -38.85
C ASP A 29 -21.53 3.18 -38.56
N GLY A 30 -21.27 3.98 -39.58
CA GLY A 30 -21.32 5.43 -39.51
C GLY A 30 -22.75 5.96 -39.38
N ASP A 31 -22.81 7.11 -38.74
CA ASP A 31 -23.83 8.13 -38.59
C ASP A 31 -24.38 8.29 -37.17
N ALA A 32 -23.53 8.85 -36.29
CA ALA A 32 -24.02 9.64 -35.15
C ALA A 32 -23.05 10.81 -34.91
N LYS A 33 -23.39 11.99 -35.37
CA LYS A 33 -22.76 13.27 -35.01
C LYS A 33 -23.03 13.55 -33.51
N GLY A 34 -22.33 12.84 -32.59
CA GLY A 34 -22.50 13.01 -31.14
C GLY A 34 -21.31 12.50 -30.36
N LYS A 35 -21.16 12.96 -29.11
CA LYS A 35 -20.16 12.44 -28.19
C LYS A 35 -20.39 10.95 -27.93
N TYR A 36 -19.28 10.18 -27.80
CA TYR A 36 -19.32 8.75 -27.54
C TYR A 36 -18.18 8.31 -26.61
N PHE A 37 -18.24 7.06 -26.16
CA PHE A 37 -17.17 6.42 -25.42
C PHE A 37 -16.74 5.15 -26.14
N GLU A 38 -15.48 5.10 -26.53
CA GLU A 38 -14.87 3.90 -27.10
C GLU A 38 -13.49 3.70 -26.46
N PHE A 39 -13.33 2.57 -25.74
CA PHE A 39 -12.04 2.15 -25.23
C PHE A 39 -11.31 1.37 -26.35
N SER A 40 -10.96 2.10 -27.42
CA SER A 40 -10.33 1.58 -28.64
C SER A 40 -8.93 1.02 -28.38
N VAL A 41 -8.33 0.39 -29.40
CA VAL A 41 -6.93 -0.07 -29.35
C VAL A 41 -5.98 1.09 -29.02
N VAL A 42 -6.25 2.29 -29.55
CA VAL A 42 -5.48 3.50 -29.29
C VAL A 42 -5.64 3.92 -27.81
N ALA A 43 -6.87 3.93 -27.31
CA ALA A 43 -7.16 4.23 -25.90
C ALA A 43 -6.45 3.25 -24.97
N LYS A 44 -6.45 1.96 -25.30
CA LYS A 44 -5.74 0.91 -24.55
C LYS A 44 -4.22 1.13 -24.57
N ASP A 45 -3.64 1.48 -25.70
CA ASP A 45 -2.21 1.80 -25.82
C ASP A 45 -1.83 3.00 -24.94
N ILE A 46 -2.64 4.07 -24.96
CA ILE A 46 -2.44 5.25 -24.10
C ILE A 46 -2.51 4.84 -22.63
N TYR A 47 -3.54 4.09 -22.24
CA TYR A 47 -3.70 3.58 -20.89
C TYR A 47 -2.46 2.77 -20.43
N ASN A 48 -1.95 1.89 -21.31
CA ASN A 48 -0.76 1.08 -21.05
C ASN A 48 0.51 1.93 -20.88
N LYS A 49 0.65 2.99 -21.67
CA LYS A 49 1.75 3.95 -21.53
C LYS A 49 1.69 4.71 -20.23
N VAL A 50 0.50 5.17 -19.83
CA VAL A 50 0.31 5.85 -18.53
C VAL A 50 0.63 4.92 -17.37
N SER A 51 0.08 3.72 -17.37
CA SER A 51 0.25 2.74 -16.29
C SER A 51 1.67 2.16 -16.20
N SER A 52 2.45 2.22 -17.28
CA SER A 52 3.88 1.90 -17.28
C SER A 52 4.80 3.11 -17.10
N LEU A 53 4.26 4.27 -16.72
CA LEU A 53 4.97 5.52 -16.47
C LEU A 53 5.69 6.11 -17.70
N ARG A 54 5.24 5.82 -18.92
CA ARG A 54 5.77 6.36 -20.18
C ARG A 54 4.99 7.62 -20.58
N PHE A 55 5.01 8.63 -19.73
CA PHE A 55 4.11 9.79 -19.80
C PHE A 55 4.29 10.63 -21.06
N SER A 56 5.51 10.86 -21.53
CA SER A 56 5.74 11.63 -22.76
C SER A 56 5.13 10.94 -24.00
N GLU A 57 5.25 9.63 -24.06
CA GLU A 57 4.65 8.83 -25.14
C GLU A 57 3.12 8.78 -25.02
N ALA A 58 2.61 8.64 -23.79
CA ALA A 58 1.17 8.70 -23.52
C ALA A 58 0.58 10.04 -23.95
N GLN A 59 1.25 11.15 -23.61
CA GLN A 59 0.85 12.51 -23.99
C GLN A 59 0.80 12.70 -25.52
N ALA A 60 1.83 12.21 -26.25
CA ALA A 60 1.86 12.29 -27.70
C ALA A 60 0.72 11.49 -28.35
N SER A 61 0.50 10.25 -27.87
CA SER A 61 -0.62 9.41 -28.36
C SER A 61 -1.98 10.00 -28.02
N LEU A 62 -2.14 10.58 -26.83
CA LEU A 62 -3.38 11.24 -26.40
C LEU A 62 -3.70 12.47 -27.27
N ALA A 63 -2.71 13.29 -27.58
CA ALA A 63 -2.89 14.45 -28.48
C ALA A 63 -3.31 14.01 -29.91
N LEU A 64 -2.81 12.89 -30.41
CA LEU A 64 -3.23 12.31 -31.68
C LEU A 64 -4.67 11.79 -31.61
N MET A 65 -5.04 11.07 -30.54
CA MET A 65 -6.40 10.59 -30.31
C MET A 65 -7.39 11.76 -30.26
N GLN A 66 -7.09 12.81 -29.48
CA GLN A 66 -7.95 14.00 -29.39
C GLN A 66 -8.16 14.71 -30.72
N ARG A 67 -7.17 14.65 -31.62
CA ARG A 67 -7.27 15.23 -32.97
C ARG A 67 -8.08 14.37 -33.93
N ASN A 68 -7.86 13.05 -33.86
CA ASN A 68 -8.48 12.10 -34.83
C ASN A 68 -9.88 11.67 -34.36
N GLU A 69 -10.13 11.63 -33.08
CA GLU A 69 -11.37 11.19 -32.43
C GLU A 69 -11.88 12.27 -31.45
N PRO A 70 -12.18 13.50 -31.88
CA PRO A 70 -12.49 14.63 -31.01
C PRO A 70 -13.78 14.45 -30.19
N ASP A 71 -14.64 13.52 -30.63
CA ASP A 71 -15.90 13.21 -29.97
C ASP A 71 -15.83 11.96 -29.05
N ASN A 72 -14.68 11.27 -29.03
CA ASN A 72 -14.45 10.16 -28.11
C ASN A 72 -14.05 10.66 -26.72
N LEU A 73 -15.01 10.65 -25.79
CA LEU A 73 -14.82 11.15 -24.43
C LEU A 73 -13.83 10.31 -23.59
N MET A 74 -13.44 9.14 -24.08
CA MET A 74 -12.42 8.31 -23.44
C MET A 74 -11.06 9.03 -23.39
N ALA A 75 -10.77 9.92 -24.35
CA ALA A 75 -9.56 10.74 -24.32
C ALA A 75 -9.48 11.63 -23.06
N ILE A 76 -10.61 12.18 -22.58
CA ILE A 76 -10.68 13.01 -21.35
C ILE A 76 -10.41 12.17 -20.10
N TYR A 77 -10.93 10.95 -20.08
CA TYR A 77 -10.68 10.00 -19.00
C TYR A 77 -9.20 9.61 -18.92
N LEU A 78 -8.57 9.32 -20.05
CA LEU A 78 -7.14 8.98 -20.12
C LEU A 78 -6.23 10.17 -19.78
N GLU A 79 -6.64 11.40 -20.14
CA GLU A 79 -5.95 12.62 -19.73
C GLU A 79 -5.98 12.77 -18.21
N ASN A 80 -7.11 12.44 -17.56
CA ASN A 80 -7.19 12.44 -16.10
C ASN A 80 -6.30 11.36 -15.46
N TYR A 81 -6.20 10.18 -16.06
CA TYR A 81 -5.26 9.15 -15.61
C TYR A 81 -3.82 9.65 -15.62
N LEU A 82 -3.42 10.34 -16.68
CA LEU A 82 -2.06 10.90 -16.79
C LEU A 82 -1.79 11.94 -15.69
N ASP A 83 -2.73 12.86 -15.44
CA ASP A 83 -2.62 13.84 -14.36
C ASP A 83 -2.54 13.16 -12.99
N PHE A 84 -3.41 12.18 -12.76
CA PHE A 84 -3.42 11.40 -11.52
C PHE A 84 -2.08 10.72 -11.25
N PHE A 85 -1.55 9.96 -12.22
CA PHE A 85 -0.27 9.28 -12.04
C PHE A 85 0.90 10.25 -11.92
N THR A 86 0.86 11.38 -12.62
CA THR A 86 1.88 12.42 -12.49
C THR A 86 2.00 12.92 -11.05
N ILE A 87 0.86 13.28 -10.43
CA ILE A 87 0.83 13.72 -9.03
C ILE A 87 1.21 12.57 -8.10
N PHE A 88 0.71 11.39 -8.40
CA PHE A 88 0.90 10.20 -7.56
C PHE A 88 2.37 9.82 -7.37
N ILE A 89 3.18 9.85 -8.45
CA ILE A 89 4.58 9.46 -8.39
C ILE A 89 5.51 10.59 -7.96
N ASN A 90 5.14 11.86 -8.24
CA ASN A 90 5.97 13.02 -7.94
C ASN A 90 5.71 13.58 -6.54
N ASP A 91 4.45 13.47 -6.05
CA ASP A 91 3.98 14.04 -4.77
C ASP A 91 4.27 15.55 -4.65
N ASP A 92 4.29 16.26 -5.78
CA ASP A 92 4.56 17.69 -5.85
C ASP A 92 3.29 18.51 -5.61
N LYS A 93 3.28 19.30 -4.54
CA LYS A 93 2.15 20.11 -4.12
C LYS A 93 1.78 21.22 -5.12
N ASN A 94 2.75 21.73 -5.86
CA ASN A 94 2.48 22.77 -6.87
C ASN A 94 1.83 22.15 -8.12
N GLU A 95 2.33 20.97 -8.51
CA GLU A 95 1.74 20.19 -9.59
C GLU A 95 0.30 19.76 -9.25
N TYR A 96 0.07 19.28 -8.02
CA TYR A 96 -1.27 19.00 -7.51
C TYR A 96 -2.20 20.22 -7.65
N ARG A 97 -1.80 21.41 -7.16
CA ARG A 97 -2.61 22.64 -7.25
C ARG A 97 -2.91 23.05 -8.68
N ARG A 98 -1.97 22.82 -9.59
CA ARG A 98 -2.14 23.12 -11.02
C ARG A 98 -3.12 22.17 -11.69
N LEU A 99 -2.96 20.87 -11.48
CA LEU A 99 -3.73 19.83 -12.15
C LEU A 99 -5.14 19.63 -11.55
N ALA A 100 -5.32 19.89 -10.27
CA ALA A 100 -6.62 19.79 -9.60
C ALA A 100 -7.70 20.67 -10.24
N LYS A 101 -7.30 21.77 -10.85
CA LYS A 101 -8.22 22.70 -11.57
C LYS A 101 -8.87 22.04 -12.80
N ASN A 102 -8.31 20.95 -13.32
CA ASN A 102 -8.83 20.24 -14.49
C ASN A 102 -10.03 19.34 -14.15
N THR A 103 -10.28 19.04 -12.87
CA THR A 103 -11.27 18.03 -12.44
C THR A 103 -12.68 18.37 -12.89
N GLU A 104 -13.20 19.52 -12.47
CA GLU A 104 -14.59 19.91 -12.79
C GLU A 104 -14.80 20.13 -14.29
N PRO A 105 -13.92 20.86 -15.04
CA PRO A 105 -14.07 20.98 -16.49
C PRO A 105 -14.09 19.64 -17.23
N ARG A 106 -13.36 18.63 -16.74
CA ARG A 106 -13.39 17.28 -17.33
C ARG A 106 -14.70 16.57 -17.05
N LEU A 107 -15.18 16.63 -15.81
CA LEU A 107 -16.47 16.04 -15.44
C LEU A 107 -17.62 16.67 -16.22
N GLU A 108 -17.64 17.98 -16.42
CA GLU A 108 -18.62 18.69 -17.25
C GLU A 108 -18.61 18.26 -18.72
N LYS A 109 -17.41 18.00 -19.26
CA LYS A 109 -17.28 17.48 -20.65
C LYS A 109 -17.78 16.04 -20.76
N ILE A 110 -17.40 15.18 -19.82
CA ILE A 110 -17.83 13.76 -19.78
C ILE A 110 -19.33 13.65 -19.59
N ALA A 111 -19.95 14.52 -18.79
CA ALA A 111 -21.40 14.56 -18.57
C ALA A 111 -22.23 14.75 -19.86
N LYS A 112 -21.61 15.24 -20.95
CA LYS A 112 -22.23 15.39 -22.26
C LYS A 112 -22.28 14.08 -23.07
N GLY A 113 -21.77 13.01 -22.54
CA GLY A 113 -21.78 11.70 -23.18
C GLY A 113 -23.15 11.01 -23.17
N PRO A 114 -23.33 9.97 -23.98
CA PRO A 114 -24.61 9.27 -24.10
C PRO A 114 -24.97 8.52 -22.80
N ALA A 115 -26.19 8.73 -22.31
CA ALA A 115 -26.70 8.07 -21.10
C ALA A 115 -26.90 6.55 -21.28
N SER A 116 -26.91 6.06 -22.52
CA SER A 116 -26.95 4.64 -22.86
C SER A 116 -25.60 3.92 -22.69
N SER A 117 -24.52 4.67 -22.51
CA SER A 117 -23.19 4.09 -22.33
C SER A 117 -22.85 3.84 -20.88
N PRO A 118 -22.41 2.63 -20.50
CA PRO A 118 -21.96 2.34 -19.15
C PRO A 118 -20.68 3.12 -18.75
N TRP A 119 -19.96 3.61 -19.74
CA TRP A 119 -18.77 4.43 -19.51
C TRP A 119 -19.08 5.82 -18.95
N LEU A 120 -20.29 6.36 -19.17
CA LEU A 120 -20.65 7.69 -18.71
C LEU A 120 -20.54 7.85 -17.18
N LEU A 121 -21.23 7.00 -16.44
CA LEU A 121 -21.22 7.05 -14.97
C LEU A 121 -19.91 6.51 -14.40
N TYR A 122 -19.36 5.48 -15.05
CA TYR A 122 -18.10 4.87 -14.64
C TYR A 122 -16.92 5.86 -14.69
N THR A 123 -16.73 6.56 -15.80
CA THR A 123 -15.59 7.49 -15.96
C THR A 123 -15.70 8.69 -15.01
N GLN A 124 -16.92 9.19 -14.76
CA GLN A 124 -17.14 10.21 -13.74
C GLN A 124 -16.77 9.71 -12.33
N ALA A 125 -17.17 8.50 -11.98
CA ALA A 125 -16.84 7.89 -10.70
C ALA A 125 -15.33 7.69 -10.53
N GLU A 126 -14.65 7.14 -11.55
CA GLU A 126 -13.22 6.91 -11.52
C GLU A 126 -12.42 8.22 -11.37
N ILE A 127 -12.79 9.27 -12.11
CA ILE A 127 -12.15 10.59 -11.95
C ILE A 127 -12.29 11.08 -10.52
N ARG A 128 -13.48 10.98 -9.92
CA ARG A 128 -13.70 11.38 -8.52
C ARG A 128 -12.88 10.54 -7.54
N LEU A 129 -12.80 9.23 -7.73
CA LEU A 129 -11.98 8.34 -6.88
C LEU A 129 -10.49 8.70 -6.97
N GLN A 130 -9.96 8.91 -8.18
CA GLN A 130 -8.57 9.31 -8.38
C GLN A 130 -8.26 10.64 -7.67
N TRP A 131 -9.16 11.62 -7.76
CA TRP A 131 -8.99 12.89 -7.07
C TRP A 131 -9.21 12.78 -5.55
N ALA A 132 -10.13 11.95 -5.08
CA ALA A 132 -10.30 11.67 -3.65
C ALA A 132 -9.01 11.10 -3.04
N ILE A 133 -8.41 10.13 -3.71
CA ILE A 133 -7.13 9.55 -3.32
C ILE A 133 -6.03 10.63 -3.28
N THR A 134 -5.95 11.44 -4.32
CA THR A 134 -4.95 12.51 -4.40
C THR A 134 -5.15 13.55 -3.28
N ARG A 135 -6.37 14.04 -3.09
CA ARG A 135 -6.73 15.03 -2.07
C ARG A 135 -6.45 14.55 -0.65
N SER A 136 -6.68 13.28 -0.38
CA SER A 136 -6.40 12.69 0.95
C SER A 136 -4.94 12.83 1.36
N ARG A 137 -4.00 12.84 0.41
CA ARG A 137 -2.56 13.03 0.66
C ARG A 137 -2.22 14.46 1.05
N TYR A 138 -3.06 15.41 0.66
CA TYR A 138 -2.89 16.85 0.93
C TYR A 138 -3.82 17.37 2.03
N ASN A 139 -4.42 16.46 2.83
CA ASN A 139 -5.31 16.73 3.97
C ASN A 139 -6.61 17.47 3.62
N ASP A 140 -7.07 17.39 2.38
CA ASP A 140 -8.38 17.91 1.95
C ASP A 140 -9.47 16.84 2.20
N PHE A 141 -9.76 16.58 3.47
CA PHE A 141 -10.64 15.49 3.88
C PHE A 141 -12.11 15.68 3.52
N LEU A 142 -12.62 16.92 3.56
CA LEU A 142 -14.04 17.19 3.27
C LEU A 142 -14.36 16.93 1.80
N THR A 143 -13.53 17.45 0.90
CA THR A 143 -13.69 17.21 -0.54
C THR A 143 -13.46 15.75 -0.88
N THR A 144 -12.48 15.09 -0.24
CA THR A 144 -12.24 13.66 -0.36
C THR A 144 -13.48 12.84 -0.05
N LEU A 145 -14.15 13.07 1.08
CA LEU A 145 -15.36 12.36 1.47
C LEU A 145 -16.53 12.61 0.50
N SER A 146 -16.66 13.84 0.02
CA SER A 146 -17.67 14.19 -0.99
C SER A 146 -17.45 13.44 -2.30
N ASP A 147 -16.22 13.40 -2.79
CA ASP A 147 -15.86 12.67 -4.02
C ASP A 147 -16.08 11.16 -3.88
N ILE A 148 -15.69 10.56 -2.76
CA ILE A 148 -15.93 9.13 -2.49
C ILE A 148 -17.42 8.81 -2.52
N LYS A 149 -18.26 9.63 -1.85
CA LYS A 149 -19.71 9.45 -1.82
C LYS A 149 -20.31 9.55 -3.22
N GLN A 150 -19.94 10.58 -3.97
CA GLN A 150 -20.45 10.78 -5.33
C GLN A 150 -20.03 9.62 -6.25
N ALA A 151 -18.77 9.20 -6.17
CA ALA A 151 -18.27 8.06 -6.94
C ALA A 151 -19.04 6.77 -6.61
N TYR A 152 -19.26 6.48 -5.34
CA TYR A 152 -20.03 5.32 -4.90
C TYR A 152 -21.45 5.36 -5.47
N THR A 153 -22.16 6.49 -5.37
CA THR A 153 -23.52 6.66 -5.92
C THR A 153 -23.57 6.43 -7.42
N LEU A 154 -22.59 6.97 -8.17
CA LEU A 154 -22.48 6.78 -9.62
C LEU A 154 -22.23 5.32 -10.00
N LEU A 155 -21.37 4.62 -9.26
CA LEU A 155 -21.07 3.21 -9.51
C LEU A 155 -22.27 2.32 -9.19
N GLU A 156 -22.98 2.58 -8.10
CA GLU A 156 -24.23 1.86 -7.74
C GLU A 156 -25.34 2.08 -8.79
N GLU A 157 -25.50 3.31 -9.26
CA GLU A 157 -26.43 3.60 -10.35
C GLU A 157 -26.04 2.87 -11.63
N ASN A 158 -24.74 2.90 -11.96
CA ASN A 158 -24.21 2.23 -13.14
C ASN A 158 -24.41 0.71 -13.07
N GLN A 159 -24.19 0.10 -11.89
CA GLN A 159 -24.41 -1.32 -11.67
C GLN A 159 -25.87 -1.74 -11.87
N ARG A 160 -26.81 -0.91 -11.47
CA ARG A 160 -28.24 -1.17 -11.70
C ARG A 160 -28.62 -1.07 -13.17
N LYS A 161 -28.03 -0.13 -13.92
CA LYS A 161 -28.30 0.09 -15.34
C LYS A 161 -27.59 -0.92 -16.24
N PHE A 162 -26.37 -1.31 -15.87
CA PHE A 162 -25.46 -2.13 -16.68
C PHE A 162 -24.78 -3.20 -15.81
N PRO A 163 -25.52 -4.23 -15.34
CA PRO A 163 -25.03 -5.21 -14.37
C PRO A 163 -23.83 -6.03 -14.87
N ASP A 164 -23.69 -6.21 -16.19
CA ASP A 164 -22.62 -6.99 -16.80
C ASP A 164 -21.35 -6.16 -17.13
N PHE A 165 -21.35 -4.88 -16.80
CA PHE A 165 -20.21 -4.00 -17.07
C PHE A 165 -19.09 -4.20 -16.03
N MET A 166 -18.16 -5.10 -16.32
CA MET A 166 -17.08 -5.52 -15.40
C MET A 166 -16.17 -4.41 -14.88
N PRO A 167 -15.84 -3.34 -15.64
CA PRO A 167 -15.10 -2.22 -15.06
C PRO A 167 -15.76 -1.63 -13.82
N ASN A 168 -17.10 -1.53 -13.82
CA ASN A 168 -17.86 -1.03 -12.68
C ASN A 168 -17.74 -1.95 -11.46
N LYS A 169 -17.85 -3.27 -11.69
CA LYS A 169 -17.73 -4.28 -10.62
C LYS A 169 -16.33 -4.26 -9.98
N LYS A 170 -15.26 -4.01 -10.75
CA LYS A 170 -13.91 -3.81 -10.24
C LYS A 170 -13.88 -2.69 -9.19
N SER A 171 -14.39 -1.53 -9.52
CA SER A 171 -14.33 -0.35 -8.65
C SER A 171 -15.25 -0.46 -7.44
N LEU A 172 -16.46 -1.01 -7.61
CA LEU A 172 -17.35 -1.33 -6.48
C LEU A 172 -16.72 -2.36 -5.54
N GLY A 173 -16.12 -3.43 -6.05
CA GLY A 173 -15.47 -4.45 -5.24
C GLY A 173 -14.37 -3.87 -4.35
N ILE A 174 -13.55 -2.97 -4.90
CA ILE A 174 -12.55 -2.24 -4.12
C ILE A 174 -13.23 -1.40 -3.04
N MET A 175 -14.25 -0.63 -3.39
CA MET A 175 -14.95 0.24 -2.43
C MET A 175 -15.63 -0.56 -1.33
N HIS A 176 -16.37 -1.64 -1.66
CA HIS A 176 -17.04 -2.49 -0.67
C HIS A 176 -16.05 -3.09 0.33
N ALA A 177 -14.90 -3.60 -0.17
CA ALA A 177 -13.87 -4.15 0.71
C ALA A 177 -13.31 -3.11 1.68
N LEU A 178 -13.13 -1.86 1.24
CA LEU A 178 -12.61 -0.78 2.07
C LEU A 178 -13.63 -0.26 3.06
N ILE A 179 -14.89 -0.10 2.65
CA ILE A 179 -16.00 0.31 3.51
C ILE A 179 -16.17 -0.71 4.65
N GLY A 180 -16.07 -2.01 4.34
CA GLY A 180 -16.14 -3.08 5.33
C GLY A 180 -15.01 -3.03 6.38
N ASN A 181 -13.89 -2.41 6.06
CA ASN A 181 -12.74 -2.29 6.96
C ASN A 181 -12.66 -0.94 7.72
N VAL A 182 -13.64 -0.05 7.54
CA VAL A 182 -13.70 1.20 8.30
C VAL A 182 -13.87 0.89 9.79
N PRO A 183 -13.00 1.45 10.68
CA PRO A 183 -13.14 1.25 12.12
C PRO A 183 -14.54 1.61 12.63
N GLU A 184 -14.99 0.87 13.63
CA GLU A 184 -16.38 0.95 14.12
C GLU A 184 -16.75 2.37 14.60
N GLU A 185 -15.78 3.08 15.19
CA GLU A 185 -15.93 4.47 15.61
C GLU A 185 -16.22 5.45 14.47
N PHE A 186 -15.88 5.10 13.22
CA PHE A 186 -16.13 5.92 12.01
C PHE A 186 -17.23 5.37 11.11
N ARG A 187 -17.79 4.16 11.39
CA ARG A 187 -18.87 3.56 10.58
C ARG A 187 -20.13 4.42 10.52
N TRP A 188 -20.44 5.12 11.60
CA TRP A 188 -21.56 6.05 11.62
C TRP A 188 -21.42 7.15 10.55
N ALA A 189 -20.20 7.68 10.36
CA ALA A 189 -19.93 8.70 9.36
C ALA A 189 -20.15 8.16 7.93
N VAL A 190 -19.65 6.96 7.65
CA VAL A 190 -19.84 6.30 6.35
C VAL A 190 -21.32 6.03 6.08
N LYS A 191 -22.05 5.50 7.07
CA LYS A 191 -23.47 5.18 6.93
C LYS A 191 -24.38 6.40 6.92
N THR A 192 -24.18 7.34 7.84
CA THR A 192 -25.07 8.51 8.01
C THR A 192 -24.79 9.60 6.99
N LEU A 193 -23.52 9.89 6.70
CA LEU A 193 -23.13 10.92 5.76
C LEU A 193 -23.04 10.43 4.32
N GLY A 194 -22.80 9.13 4.11
CA GLY A 194 -22.53 8.55 2.81
C GLY A 194 -23.65 7.65 2.26
N GLY A 195 -24.41 6.99 3.11
CA GLY A 195 -25.32 5.91 2.68
C GLY A 195 -24.59 4.74 2.03
N MET A 196 -23.26 4.66 2.25
CA MET A 196 -22.42 3.64 1.63
C MET A 196 -22.40 2.37 2.48
N GLU A 197 -22.63 1.24 1.83
CA GLU A 197 -22.62 -0.08 2.46
C GLU A 197 -21.60 -0.99 1.75
N GLY A 198 -21.09 -1.97 2.46
CA GLY A 198 -20.14 -2.94 1.92
C GLY A 198 -19.45 -3.75 3.01
N SER A 199 -18.94 -4.91 2.62
CA SER A 199 -18.09 -5.73 3.47
C SER A 199 -16.83 -6.17 2.74
N THR A 200 -15.78 -6.51 3.49
CA THR A 200 -14.55 -7.03 2.91
C THR A 200 -14.83 -8.29 2.09
N GLU A 201 -15.67 -9.19 2.60
CA GLU A 201 -16.02 -10.44 1.93
C GLU A 201 -16.80 -10.20 0.63
N GLN A 202 -17.69 -9.21 0.61
CA GLN A 202 -18.42 -8.81 -0.61
C GLN A 202 -17.46 -8.31 -1.66
N GLY A 203 -16.62 -7.31 -1.31
CA GLY A 203 -15.69 -6.72 -2.25
C GLY A 203 -14.67 -7.72 -2.79
N MET A 204 -14.21 -8.67 -1.96
CA MET A 204 -13.31 -9.73 -2.40
C MET A 204 -13.99 -10.67 -3.42
N ARG A 205 -15.25 -11.08 -3.19
CA ARG A 205 -16.00 -11.91 -4.16
C ARG A 205 -16.21 -11.18 -5.49
N GLU A 206 -16.56 -9.90 -5.46
CA GLU A 206 -16.74 -9.09 -6.67
C GLU A 206 -15.45 -9.00 -7.49
N LEU A 207 -14.31 -8.84 -6.83
CA LEU A 207 -13.01 -8.85 -7.50
C LEU A 207 -12.62 -10.23 -8.04
N GLU A 208 -12.96 -11.32 -7.34
CA GLU A 208 -12.78 -12.69 -7.84
C GLU A 208 -13.56 -12.94 -9.14
N GLU A 209 -14.80 -12.43 -9.23
CA GLU A 209 -15.59 -12.48 -10.46
C GLU A 209 -14.94 -11.69 -11.60
N VAL A 210 -14.39 -10.49 -11.30
CA VAL A 210 -13.64 -9.69 -12.28
C VAL A 210 -12.40 -10.43 -12.77
N LEU A 211 -11.62 -11.04 -11.86
CA LEU A 211 -10.44 -11.81 -12.22
C LEU A 211 -10.78 -13.07 -13.02
N ALA A 212 -11.88 -13.74 -12.71
CA ALA A 212 -12.37 -14.88 -13.48
C ALA A 212 -12.79 -14.46 -14.90
N TYR A 213 -13.47 -13.33 -15.04
CA TYR A 213 -13.83 -12.74 -16.33
C TYR A 213 -12.57 -12.41 -17.17
N ALA A 214 -11.56 -11.77 -16.57
CA ALA A 214 -10.32 -11.37 -17.24
C ALA A 214 -9.49 -12.55 -17.75
N LYS A 215 -9.59 -13.74 -17.14
CA LYS A 215 -8.89 -14.95 -17.60
C LYS A 215 -9.33 -15.41 -18.99
N SER A 216 -10.58 -15.18 -19.36
CA SER A 216 -11.19 -15.69 -20.59
C SER A 216 -11.46 -14.59 -21.62
N ARG A 217 -11.30 -13.33 -21.28
CA ARG A 217 -11.64 -12.18 -22.11
C ARG A 217 -10.57 -11.10 -22.05
N ASP A 218 -10.51 -10.27 -23.08
CA ASP A 218 -9.67 -9.07 -23.08
C ASP A 218 -10.29 -8.00 -22.15
N PHE A 219 -9.77 -7.93 -20.94
CA PHE A 219 -10.22 -6.97 -19.94
C PHE A 219 -9.13 -5.92 -19.72
N PRO A 220 -9.35 -4.65 -20.10
CA PRO A 220 -8.30 -3.63 -20.09
C PRO A 220 -7.78 -3.29 -18.69
N PHE A 221 -8.52 -3.60 -17.63
CA PHE A 221 -8.15 -3.34 -16.24
C PHE A 221 -7.78 -4.62 -15.47
N GLU A 222 -7.34 -5.68 -16.16
CA GLU A 222 -6.93 -6.95 -15.53
C GLU A 222 -5.85 -6.70 -14.47
N ASP A 223 -4.81 -5.96 -14.85
CA ASP A 223 -3.67 -5.68 -13.97
C ASP A 223 -4.07 -4.86 -12.73
N GLU A 224 -4.98 -3.89 -12.89
CA GLU A 224 -5.55 -3.16 -11.76
C GLU A 224 -6.29 -4.08 -10.80
N ALA A 225 -7.13 -4.96 -11.33
CA ALA A 225 -7.89 -5.90 -10.52
C ALA A 225 -6.97 -6.87 -9.76
N VAL A 226 -5.91 -7.38 -10.42
CA VAL A 226 -4.89 -8.24 -9.81
C VAL A 226 -4.19 -7.51 -8.66
N VAL A 227 -3.74 -6.28 -8.89
CA VAL A 227 -3.05 -5.46 -7.88
C VAL A 227 -3.99 -5.15 -6.73
N ALA A 228 -5.24 -4.73 -7.03
CA ALA A 228 -6.27 -4.45 -6.03
C ALA A 228 -6.51 -5.65 -5.13
N TYR A 229 -6.82 -6.80 -5.72
CA TYR A 229 -7.09 -8.03 -5.00
C TYR A 229 -5.90 -8.46 -4.14
N SER A 230 -4.67 -8.39 -4.69
CA SER A 230 -3.45 -8.74 -3.96
C SER A 230 -3.23 -7.83 -2.75
N PHE A 231 -3.45 -6.53 -2.89
CA PHE A 231 -3.31 -5.60 -1.77
C PHE A 231 -4.41 -5.73 -0.72
N LEU A 232 -5.64 -6.00 -1.12
CA LEU A 232 -6.73 -6.26 -0.18
C LEU A 232 -6.46 -7.55 0.60
N GLN A 233 -5.97 -8.62 -0.05
CA GLN A 233 -5.51 -9.83 0.63
C GLN A 233 -4.39 -9.54 1.62
N LEU A 234 -3.40 -8.74 1.21
CA LEU A 234 -2.25 -8.40 2.04
C LEU A 234 -2.64 -7.56 3.26
N TYR A 235 -3.49 -6.54 3.09
CA TYR A 235 -3.71 -5.51 4.11
C TYR A 235 -5.00 -5.67 4.90
N LEU A 236 -6.07 -6.22 4.31
CA LEU A 236 -7.32 -6.45 5.02
C LEU A 236 -7.39 -7.87 5.59
N ASN A 237 -7.04 -8.86 4.79
CA ASN A 237 -7.12 -10.26 5.19
C ASN A 237 -5.86 -10.79 5.87
N ASN A 238 -4.76 -10.01 5.84
CA ASN A 238 -3.45 -10.40 6.39
C ASN A 238 -2.86 -11.68 5.76
N GLN A 239 -3.21 -11.93 4.48
CA GLN A 239 -2.85 -13.11 3.70
C GLN A 239 -1.67 -12.80 2.75
N SER A 240 -0.46 -12.59 3.31
CA SER A 240 0.72 -12.19 2.54
C SER A 240 1.16 -13.22 1.53
N GLU A 241 1.09 -14.52 1.87
CA GLU A 241 1.43 -15.61 0.95
C GLU A 241 0.47 -15.66 -0.23
N GLN A 242 -0.84 -15.57 0.02
CA GLN A 242 -1.84 -15.56 -1.05
C GLN A 242 -1.65 -14.35 -1.98
N ALA A 243 -1.42 -13.17 -1.42
CA ALA A 243 -1.11 -11.96 -2.19
C ALA A 243 0.14 -12.14 -3.06
N TRP A 244 1.17 -12.78 -2.52
CA TRP A 244 2.40 -13.09 -3.25
C TRP A 244 2.17 -14.06 -4.40
N GLN A 245 1.45 -15.16 -4.18
CA GLN A 245 1.15 -16.15 -5.22
C GLN A 245 0.33 -15.56 -6.37
N ILE A 246 -0.64 -14.70 -6.07
CA ILE A 246 -1.44 -14.00 -7.09
C ILE A 246 -0.55 -13.16 -8.01
N LEU A 247 0.34 -12.32 -7.44
CA LEU A 247 1.25 -11.49 -8.23
C LEU A 247 2.26 -12.32 -9.01
N LYS A 248 2.80 -13.38 -8.40
CA LYS A 248 3.78 -14.25 -9.05
C LYS A 248 3.22 -14.96 -10.28
N THR A 249 1.93 -15.30 -10.27
CA THR A 249 1.25 -15.97 -11.39
C THR A 249 0.56 -15.02 -12.35
N SER A 250 0.59 -13.71 -12.08
CA SER A 250 -0.01 -12.68 -12.94
C SER A 250 0.84 -12.40 -14.19
N LYS A 251 0.26 -11.65 -15.12
CA LYS A 251 0.95 -11.17 -16.35
C LYS A 251 1.78 -9.90 -16.09
N LEU A 252 1.77 -9.37 -14.87
CA LEU A 252 2.53 -8.17 -14.51
C LEU A 252 4.02 -8.33 -14.81
N SER A 253 4.57 -7.45 -15.63
CA SER A 253 5.98 -7.51 -16.04
C SER A 253 6.82 -6.44 -15.34
N PRO A 254 7.59 -6.81 -14.30
CA PRO A 254 8.46 -5.86 -13.62
C PRO A 254 9.64 -5.37 -14.48
N LYS A 255 9.93 -6.06 -15.60
CA LYS A 255 11.02 -5.70 -16.52
C LYS A 255 10.63 -4.62 -17.52
N THR A 256 9.34 -4.39 -17.73
CA THR A 256 8.83 -3.40 -18.70
C THR A 256 7.98 -2.32 -18.06
N ASN A 257 7.61 -2.49 -16.78
CA ASN A 257 6.76 -1.57 -16.06
C ASN A 257 7.35 -1.27 -14.66
N PRO A 258 7.84 -0.03 -14.40
CA PRO A 258 8.41 0.34 -13.10
C PRO A 258 7.40 0.24 -11.96
N LEU A 259 6.11 0.50 -12.23
CA LEU A 259 5.05 0.42 -11.23
C LEU A 259 4.77 -1.04 -10.84
N ALA A 260 4.74 -1.95 -11.82
CA ALA A 260 4.63 -3.39 -11.57
C ALA A 260 5.81 -3.89 -10.71
N ALA A 261 7.04 -3.43 -11.00
CA ALA A 261 8.21 -3.77 -10.19
C ALA A 261 8.03 -3.32 -8.73
N TYR A 262 7.55 -2.09 -8.52
CA TYR A 262 7.30 -1.56 -7.18
C TYR A 262 6.22 -2.36 -6.43
N VAL A 263 5.11 -2.70 -7.09
CA VAL A 263 4.01 -3.50 -6.53
C VAL A 263 4.50 -4.88 -6.10
N ILE A 264 5.14 -5.60 -7.03
CA ILE A 264 5.66 -6.95 -6.78
C ILE A 264 6.67 -6.92 -5.63
N ALA A 265 7.61 -5.98 -5.63
CA ALA A 265 8.60 -5.85 -4.57
C ALA A 265 7.95 -5.52 -3.20
N THR A 266 6.92 -4.68 -3.18
CA THR A 266 6.18 -4.36 -1.94
C THR A 266 5.55 -5.60 -1.32
N VAL A 267 4.89 -6.43 -2.12
CA VAL A 267 4.26 -7.67 -1.64
C VAL A 267 5.31 -8.72 -1.27
N ALA A 268 6.36 -8.87 -2.08
CA ALA A 268 7.49 -9.76 -1.78
C ALA A 268 8.13 -9.44 -0.42
N MET A 269 8.43 -8.16 -0.16
CA MET A 269 8.97 -7.72 1.14
C MET A 269 8.04 -8.01 2.31
N ARG A 270 6.72 -7.92 2.11
CA ARG A 270 5.72 -8.23 3.13
C ARG A 270 5.59 -9.73 3.39
N ASN A 271 5.89 -10.53 2.37
CA ASN A 271 5.90 -11.98 2.46
C ASN A 271 7.25 -12.58 2.87
N GLY A 272 8.21 -11.76 3.30
CA GLY A 272 9.55 -12.21 3.68
C GLY A 272 10.46 -12.60 2.51
N GLN A 273 10.06 -12.31 1.26
CA GLN A 273 10.80 -12.58 0.03
C GLN A 273 11.68 -11.38 -0.36
N ASN A 274 12.50 -10.91 0.58
CA ASN A 274 13.22 -9.65 0.42
C ASN A 274 14.28 -9.70 -0.69
N ASP A 275 14.93 -10.86 -0.91
CA ASP A 275 15.90 -11.02 -2.01
C ASP A 275 15.22 -10.90 -3.38
N GLU A 276 14.02 -11.45 -3.53
CA GLU A 276 13.24 -11.28 -4.76
C GLU A 276 12.82 -9.82 -4.97
N ALA A 277 12.45 -9.11 -3.90
CA ALA A 277 12.16 -7.69 -3.98
C ALA A 277 13.37 -6.88 -4.48
N ILE A 278 14.56 -7.14 -3.94
CA ILE A 278 15.81 -6.48 -4.40
C ILE A 278 16.04 -6.76 -5.88
N LYS A 279 15.97 -8.03 -6.30
CA LYS A 279 16.17 -8.45 -7.68
C LYS A 279 15.18 -7.76 -8.63
N VAL A 280 13.90 -7.76 -8.30
CA VAL A 280 12.84 -7.11 -9.10
C VAL A 280 13.08 -5.61 -9.23
N LEU A 281 13.43 -4.92 -8.13
CA LEU A 281 13.70 -3.49 -8.14
C LEU A 281 14.97 -3.13 -8.92
N GLN A 282 16.01 -3.96 -8.86
CA GLN A 282 17.24 -3.77 -9.64
C GLN A 282 17.02 -3.99 -11.14
N GLN A 283 16.12 -4.90 -11.51
CA GLN A 283 15.76 -5.19 -12.91
C GLN A 283 14.66 -4.26 -13.45
N SER A 284 14.05 -3.43 -12.59
CA SER A 284 13.03 -2.48 -13.00
C SER A 284 13.56 -1.53 -14.07
N PRO A 285 12.81 -1.27 -15.14
CA PRO A 285 13.28 -0.45 -16.23
C PRO A 285 13.53 1.00 -15.78
N THR A 286 14.58 1.58 -16.34
CA THR A 286 14.99 2.97 -16.16
C THR A 286 15.32 3.55 -17.52
N GLY A 287 15.26 4.86 -17.66
CA GLY A 287 15.59 5.55 -18.89
C GLY A 287 14.69 6.75 -19.13
N LYS A 288 15.03 7.59 -20.11
CA LYS A 288 14.35 8.87 -20.38
C LYS A 288 12.89 8.71 -20.83
N GLN A 289 12.49 7.51 -21.31
CA GLN A 289 11.12 7.19 -21.71
C GLN A 289 10.19 7.01 -20.50
N TYR A 290 10.74 6.73 -19.31
CA TYR A 290 9.94 6.56 -18.09
C TYR A 290 9.97 7.83 -17.24
N ALA A 291 8.86 8.17 -16.61
CA ALA A 291 8.83 9.21 -15.58
C ALA A 291 9.66 8.80 -14.36
N SER A 292 10.27 9.76 -13.70
CA SER A 292 11.11 9.52 -12.52
C SER A 292 10.27 9.00 -11.37
N PHE A 293 10.44 7.74 -11.03
CA PHE A 293 9.70 7.09 -9.95
C PHE A 293 10.60 6.88 -8.72
N HIS A 294 10.73 7.91 -7.92
CA HIS A 294 11.67 7.96 -6.78
C HIS A 294 11.35 6.96 -5.67
N TYR A 295 10.08 6.61 -5.44
CA TYR A 295 9.68 5.60 -4.44
C TYR A 295 10.29 4.22 -4.70
N ARG A 296 10.64 3.90 -5.96
CA ARG A 296 11.43 2.71 -6.29
C ARG A 296 12.78 2.69 -5.56
N ASN A 297 13.48 3.82 -5.54
CA ASN A 297 14.79 3.93 -4.88
C ASN A 297 14.64 3.81 -3.36
N TYR A 298 13.60 4.42 -2.79
CA TYR A 298 13.28 4.23 -1.37
C TYR A 298 13.06 2.76 -1.03
N LEU A 299 12.25 2.05 -1.82
CA LEU A 299 11.92 0.65 -1.56
C LEU A 299 13.15 -0.27 -1.74
N LEU A 300 13.99 0.00 -2.75
CA LEU A 300 15.25 -0.71 -2.96
C LEU A 300 16.19 -0.53 -1.76
N GLY A 301 16.42 0.71 -1.34
CA GLY A 301 17.29 0.99 -0.19
C GLY A 301 16.76 0.40 1.11
N LEU A 302 15.44 0.39 1.32
CA LEU A 302 14.82 -0.28 2.48
C LEU A 302 15.03 -1.80 2.43
N ALA A 303 14.86 -2.43 1.27
CA ALA A 303 15.08 -3.86 1.10
C ALA A 303 16.55 -4.24 1.34
N GLN A 304 17.47 -3.47 0.79
CA GLN A 304 18.91 -3.63 1.01
C GLN A 304 19.30 -3.43 2.48
N LEU A 305 18.73 -2.43 3.15
CA LEU A 305 18.97 -2.19 4.59
C LEU A 305 18.48 -3.37 5.44
N ARG A 306 17.34 -3.96 5.11
CA ARG A 306 16.83 -5.15 5.79
C ARG A 306 17.75 -6.36 5.64
N ARG A 307 18.49 -6.46 4.54
CA ARG A 307 19.50 -7.49 4.32
C ARG A 307 20.84 -7.14 4.96
N LEU A 308 21.01 -5.90 5.44
CA LEU A 308 22.24 -5.32 5.95
C LEU A 308 23.32 -5.17 4.86
N ASP A 309 22.92 -4.75 3.67
CA ASP A 309 23.84 -4.47 2.57
C ASP A 309 24.59 -3.15 2.84
N ALA A 310 25.90 -3.14 2.61
CA ALA A 310 26.73 -1.94 2.75
C ALA A 310 26.35 -0.81 1.77
N ASP A 311 25.70 -1.12 0.66
CA ASP A 311 25.26 -0.18 -0.37
C ASP A 311 23.86 0.39 -0.17
N ALA A 312 23.13 -0.01 0.88
CA ALA A 312 21.75 0.37 1.11
C ALA A 312 21.51 1.89 1.16
N HIS A 313 22.50 2.65 1.67
CA HIS A 313 22.43 4.10 1.75
C HIS A 313 22.33 4.78 0.38
N LYS A 314 22.98 4.25 -0.66
CA LYS A 314 23.04 4.87 -1.99
C LYS A 314 21.64 5.08 -2.59
N ALA A 315 20.78 4.07 -2.49
CA ALA A 315 19.40 4.15 -2.99
C ALA A 315 18.54 5.09 -2.13
N LEU A 316 18.71 5.07 -0.81
CA LEU A 316 18.00 5.97 0.11
C LEU A 316 18.42 7.43 -0.09
N GLU A 317 19.71 7.69 -0.25
CA GLU A 317 20.23 9.04 -0.55
C GLU A 317 19.75 9.53 -1.92
N THR A 318 19.72 8.66 -2.92
CA THR A 318 19.15 8.99 -4.23
C THR A 318 17.69 9.44 -4.08
N PHE A 319 16.90 8.72 -3.29
CA PHE A 319 15.52 9.11 -2.99
C PHE A 319 15.48 10.48 -2.29
N THR A 320 16.17 10.65 -1.18
CA THR A 320 16.07 11.89 -0.36
C THR A 320 16.63 13.13 -1.08
N ASN A 321 17.55 12.97 -2.04
CA ASN A 321 18.15 14.07 -2.80
C ASN A 321 17.34 14.46 -4.04
N GLN A 322 16.62 13.52 -4.66
CA GLN A 322 15.91 13.76 -5.92
C GLN A 322 14.40 13.94 -5.75
N PHE A 323 13.82 13.40 -4.69
CA PHE A 323 12.39 13.47 -4.45
C PHE A 323 12.00 14.87 -3.98
N LYS A 324 11.01 15.46 -4.68
CA LYS A 324 10.53 16.83 -4.40
C LYS A 324 9.28 16.87 -3.50
N GLY A 325 8.65 15.73 -3.29
CA GLY A 325 7.51 15.59 -2.39
C GLY A 325 7.91 15.64 -0.92
N GLU A 326 6.92 15.64 -0.05
CA GLU A 326 7.13 15.72 1.41
C GLU A 326 6.85 14.40 2.13
N ASN A 327 6.04 13.50 1.52
CA ASN A 327 5.61 12.25 2.16
C ASN A 327 6.67 11.15 2.04
N GLY A 328 6.97 10.47 3.13
CA GLY A 328 7.98 9.41 3.19
C GLY A 328 9.41 9.90 3.40
N LEU A 329 9.67 11.21 3.39
CA LEU A 329 11.02 11.75 3.61
C LEU A 329 11.50 11.53 5.05
N LYS A 330 10.65 11.74 6.05
CA LYS A 330 11.02 11.50 7.45
C LYS A 330 11.37 10.02 7.68
N GLU A 331 10.57 9.12 7.13
CA GLU A 331 10.88 7.68 7.20
C GLU A 331 12.18 7.36 6.47
N ALA A 332 12.44 7.93 5.29
CA ALA A 332 13.69 7.69 4.55
C ALA A 332 14.93 8.18 5.31
N TYR A 333 14.87 9.35 5.92
CA TYR A 333 15.95 9.86 6.78
C TYR A 333 16.15 8.99 8.03
N GLN A 334 15.08 8.47 8.64
CA GLN A 334 15.18 7.48 9.72
C GLN A 334 15.91 6.21 9.24
N LYS A 335 15.61 5.72 8.01
CA LYS A 335 16.28 4.52 7.49
C LYS A 335 17.77 4.78 7.21
N LEU A 336 18.12 5.98 6.76
CA LEU A 336 19.53 6.42 6.64
C LEU A 336 20.21 6.49 8.02
N ALA A 337 19.53 7.03 9.02
CA ALA A 337 20.05 7.02 10.40
C ALA A 337 20.28 5.57 10.89
N TRP A 338 19.33 4.68 10.69
CA TRP A 338 19.47 3.26 11.04
C TRP A 338 20.61 2.59 10.29
N TYR A 339 20.80 2.91 8.99
CA TYR A 339 21.94 2.43 8.22
C TYR A 339 23.24 2.81 8.91
N HIS A 340 23.44 4.08 9.23
CA HIS A 340 24.65 4.54 9.89
C HIS A 340 24.87 3.87 11.26
N LEU A 341 23.81 3.69 12.05
CA LEU A 341 23.92 3.07 13.36
C LEU A 341 24.32 1.59 13.26
N VAL A 342 23.74 0.83 12.31
CA VAL A 342 24.08 -0.59 12.17
C VAL A 342 25.46 -0.84 11.52
N PHE A 343 26.07 0.22 10.94
CA PHE A 343 27.44 0.22 10.44
C PHE A 343 28.39 1.06 11.34
N ASP A 344 28.04 1.15 12.64
CA ASP A 344 28.88 1.71 13.72
C ASP A 344 29.26 3.20 13.54
N ASN A 345 28.38 3.98 12.89
CA ASN A 345 28.55 5.43 12.71
C ASN A 345 27.46 6.21 13.46
N GLU A 346 27.68 6.46 14.75
CA GLU A 346 26.74 7.21 15.59
C GLU A 346 26.55 8.67 15.13
N MET A 347 27.59 9.31 14.62
CA MET A 347 27.50 10.69 14.13
C MET A 347 26.55 10.76 12.92
N GLY A 348 26.68 9.82 12.01
CA GLY A 348 25.75 9.68 10.87
C GLY A 348 24.31 9.43 11.35
N TYR A 349 24.11 8.57 12.36
CA TYR A 349 22.78 8.35 12.95
C TYR A 349 22.16 9.68 13.46
N ARG A 350 22.89 10.44 14.27
CA ARG A 350 22.40 11.72 14.82
C ARG A 350 22.12 12.74 13.71
N THR A 351 22.95 12.81 12.71
CA THR A 351 22.78 13.72 11.56
C THR A 351 21.48 13.41 10.81
N TYR A 352 21.26 12.17 10.44
CA TYR A 352 20.08 11.79 9.68
C TYR A 352 18.80 11.79 10.53
N MET A 353 18.86 11.54 11.84
CA MET A 353 17.74 11.74 12.75
C MET A 353 17.35 13.22 12.85
N ASN A 354 18.33 14.13 12.83
CA ASN A 354 18.02 15.56 12.74
C ASN A 354 17.34 15.93 11.43
N TYR A 355 17.74 15.33 10.30
CA TYR A 355 17.01 15.52 9.03
C TYR A 355 15.60 14.95 9.10
N ALA A 356 15.38 13.79 9.71
CA ALA A 356 14.04 13.23 9.94
C ALA A 356 13.15 14.16 10.79
N LYS A 357 13.75 14.91 11.72
CA LYS A 357 13.04 15.93 12.50
C LYS A 357 12.63 17.15 11.66
N LEU A 358 13.54 17.65 10.83
CA LEU A 358 13.38 18.95 10.15
C LEU A 358 12.73 18.88 8.77
N LYS A 359 12.95 17.78 8.01
CA LYS A 359 12.57 17.67 6.59
C LYS A 359 11.35 16.76 6.40
N GLY A 360 10.51 17.08 5.42
CA GLY A 360 9.33 16.31 5.05
C GLY A 360 8.13 16.52 5.97
N ALA A 361 6.98 15.99 5.55
CA ALA A 361 5.72 16.05 6.30
C ALA A 361 5.52 14.81 7.18
N ALA A 362 4.83 14.97 8.31
CA ALA A 362 4.42 13.86 9.18
C ALA A 362 2.98 13.41 8.87
N SER A 363 2.69 13.14 7.60
CA SER A 363 1.36 12.77 7.13
C SER A 363 1.07 11.28 7.25
N SER A 364 2.06 10.43 7.01
CA SER A 364 1.93 8.99 7.16
C SER A 364 2.27 8.51 8.58
N GLU A 365 1.75 7.36 9.00
CA GLU A 365 2.13 6.75 10.30
C GLU A 365 3.63 6.42 10.36
N SER A 366 4.25 6.10 9.23
CA SER A 366 5.69 5.87 9.16
C SER A 366 6.48 7.15 9.41
N ASP A 367 6.06 8.27 8.78
CA ASP A 367 6.70 9.57 9.01
C ASP A 367 6.46 10.07 10.43
N LYS A 368 5.25 9.87 10.99
CA LYS A 368 4.97 10.17 12.40
C LYS A 368 5.84 9.34 13.35
N ALA A 369 6.03 8.04 13.06
CA ALA A 369 6.90 7.18 13.85
C ALA A 369 8.36 7.61 13.76
N ALA A 370 8.84 7.99 12.57
CA ALA A 370 10.17 8.54 12.37
C ALA A 370 10.37 9.85 13.15
N LEU A 371 9.37 10.73 13.12
CA LEU A 371 9.40 11.98 13.87
C LEU A 371 9.38 11.76 15.39
N ARG A 372 8.59 10.79 15.91
CA ARG A 372 8.60 10.43 17.33
C ARG A 372 9.97 9.93 17.77
N GLU A 373 10.59 9.00 17.01
CA GLU A 373 11.95 8.52 17.27
C GLU A 373 12.97 9.66 17.25
N ALA A 374 12.88 10.56 16.25
CA ALA A 374 13.77 11.71 16.16
C ALA A 374 13.60 12.69 17.35
N ASN A 375 12.40 12.85 17.87
CA ASN A 375 12.11 13.74 19.01
C ASN A 375 12.46 13.12 20.38
N SER A 376 12.45 11.78 20.49
CA SER A 376 12.79 11.11 21.77
C SER A 376 14.27 11.32 22.15
N GLY A 377 15.14 11.53 21.16
CA GLY A 377 16.58 11.60 21.38
C GLY A 377 17.23 10.27 21.79
N GLU A 378 16.45 9.21 21.93
CA GLU A 378 16.95 7.88 22.27
C GLU A 378 17.56 7.20 21.03
N MET A 379 18.71 6.61 21.22
CA MET A 379 19.38 5.81 20.19
C MET A 379 19.05 4.32 20.42
N PRO A 380 18.53 3.62 19.40
CA PRO A 380 18.29 2.18 19.51
C PRO A 380 19.59 1.41 19.76
N ASP A 381 19.47 0.25 20.39
CA ASP A 381 20.61 -0.67 20.47
C ASP A 381 20.94 -1.21 19.07
N PRO A 382 22.20 -1.09 18.59
CA PRO A 382 22.56 -1.47 17.22
C PRO A 382 22.31 -2.94 16.91
N ARG A 383 22.52 -3.86 17.88
CA ARG A 383 22.31 -5.31 17.69
C ARG A 383 20.82 -5.64 17.62
N LEU A 384 20.01 -5.05 18.50
CA LEU A 384 18.56 -5.22 18.45
C LEU A 384 17.96 -4.63 17.19
N LEU A 385 18.50 -3.51 16.69
CA LEU A 385 18.11 -2.91 15.43
C LEU A 385 18.51 -3.80 14.23
N LYS A 386 19.73 -4.36 14.19
CA LYS A 386 20.16 -5.34 13.19
C LYS A 386 19.20 -6.54 13.16
N ALA A 387 18.86 -7.09 14.31
CA ALA A 387 17.92 -8.21 14.42
C ALA A 387 16.52 -7.85 13.93
N ARG A 388 16.02 -6.66 14.21
CA ARG A 388 14.76 -6.13 13.67
C ARG A 388 14.78 -6.03 12.15
N LEU A 389 15.83 -5.46 11.57
CA LEU A 389 15.97 -5.30 10.12
C LEU A 389 15.99 -6.66 9.42
N LEU A 390 16.80 -7.59 9.93
CA LEU A 390 16.85 -8.96 9.40
C LEU A 390 15.51 -9.68 9.51
N PHE A 391 14.82 -9.55 10.64
CA PHE A 391 13.47 -10.12 10.83
C PHE A 391 12.47 -9.53 9.83
N ASP A 392 12.47 -8.20 9.66
CA ASP A 392 11.57 -7.50 8.72
C ASP A 392 11.89 -7.84 7.24
N GLY A 393 13.09 -8.35 6.95
CA GLY A 393 13.51 -8.87 5.66
C GLY A 393 13.27 -10.36 5.44
N GLY A 394 12.77 -11.10 6.47
CA GLY A 394 12.59 -12.56 6.37
C GLY A 394 13.86 -13.38 6.63
N TYR A 395 14.96 -12.76 7.05
CA TYR A 395 16.24 -13.43 7.35
C TYR A 395 16.24 -13.96 8.79
N TYR A 396 15.27 -14.80 9.12
CA TYR A 396 15.00 -15.25 10.49
C TYR A 396 16.17 -15.99 11.13
N GLN A 397 16.86 -16.86 10.38
CA GLN A 397 18.02 -17.58 10.90
C GLN A 397 19.17 -16.63 11.28
N ARG A 398 19.48 -15.65 10.40
CA ARG A 398 20.50 -14.63 10.68
C ARG A 398 20.15 -13.78 11.90
N ALA A 399 18.88 -13.39 12.03
CA ALA A 399 18.37 -12.63 13.18
C ALA A 399 18.45 -13.45 14.47
N TYR A 400 18.13 -14.75 14.42
CA TYR A 400 18.23 -15.67 15.54
C TYR A 400 19.68 -15.83 16.02
N ASP A 401 20.59 -16.12 15.09
CA ASP A 401 22.00 -16.32 15.40
C ASP A 401 22.64 -15.06 16.01
N LEU A 402 22.15 -13.88 15.65
CA LEU A 402 22.60 -12.61 16.20
C LEU A 402 22.20 -12.41 17.68
N LEU A 403 21.06 -13.00 18.12
CA LEU A 403 20.50 -12.75 19.46
C LEU A 403 20.59 -13.92 20.42
N LYS A 404 20.50 -15.18 19.98
CA LYS A 404 20.23 -16.39 20.79
C LYS A 404 21.09 -16.55 22.06
N ASN A 405 22.29 -15.97 22.12
CA ASN A 405 23.22 -16.16 23.25
C ASN A 405 23.56 -14.85 23.99
N ASN A 406 22.79 -13.77 23.76
CA ASN A 406 23.15 -12.44 24.24
C ASN A 406 22.23 -11.90 25.33
N ALA A 407 21.50 -12.75 26.04
CA ALA A 407 20.57 -12.31 27.10
C ALA A 407 21.25 -11.51 28.24
N ALA A 408 22.47 -11.92 28.58
CA ALA A 408 23.26 -11.27 29.66
C ALA A 408 23.61 -9.81 29.33
N ASP A 409 23.82 -9.49 28.05
CA ASP A 409 24.19 -8.14 27.59
C ASP A 409 23.09 -7.10 27.91
N TYR A 410 21.85 -7.55 28.08
CA TYR A 410 20.67 -6.70 28.32
C TYR A 410 20.12 -6.77 29.75
N ALA A 411 20.77 -7.52 30.64
CA ALA A 411 20.24 -7.79 31.98
C ALA A 411 20.07 -6.52 32.84
N SER A 412 20.95 -5.52 32.68
CA SER A 412 20.97 -4.26 33.43
C SER A 412 20.03 -3.18 32.89
N ASP A 413 19.58 -3.25 31.64
CA ASP A 413 18.69 -2.28 31.00
C ASP A 413 17.28 -2.90 30.82
N ARG A 414 16.32 -2.43 31.62
CA ARG A 414 14.95 -2.95 31.62
C ARG A 414 14.28 -2.88 30.24
N LYS A 415 14.43 -1.77 29.51
CA LYS A 415 13.82 -1.57 28.20
C LYS A 415 14.44 -2.50 27.16
N LYS A 416 15.77 -2.56 27.11
CA LYS A 416 16.50 -3.42 26.17
C LYS A 416 16.26 -4.90 26.48
N LYS A 417 16.17 -5.29 27.74
CA LYS A 417 15.84 -6.67 28.15
C LYS A 417 14.45 -7.08 27.64
N LEU A 418 13.44 -6.23 27.76
CA LEU A 418 12.11 -6.50 27.22
C LEU A 418 12.11 -6.53 25.70
N GLU A 419 12.80 -5.61 25.06
CA GLU A 419 12.93 -5.59 23.60
C GLU A 419 13.64 -6.84 23.09
N TYR A 420 14.71 -7.28 23.76
CA TYR A 420 15.44 -8.51 23.44
C TYR A 420 14.54 -9.74 23.47
N SER A 421 13.85 -10.00 24.60
CA SER A 421 12.98 -11.16 24.75
C SER A 421 11.81 -11.13 23.74
N TYR A 422 11.22 -9.97 23.52
CA TYR A 422 10.18 -9.75 22.51
C TYR A 422 10.68 -10.06 21.08
N ARG A 423 11.85 -9.53 20.69
CA ARG A 423 12.38 -9.74 19.34
C ARG A 423 12.79 -11.19 19.11
N LEU A 424 13.48 -11.80 20.06
CA LEU A 424 13.88 -13.21 19.97
C LEU A 424 12.63 -14.11 19.93
N GLY A 425 11.58 -13.81 20.72
CA GLY A 425 10.30 -14.51 20.67
C GLY A 425 9.64 -14.44 19.29
N ARG A 426 9.64 -13.27 18.66
CA ARG A 426 9.12 -13.10 17.28
C ARG A 426 9.91 -13.90 16.26
N ILE A 427 11.23 -13.91 16.39
CA ILE A 427 12.12 -14.64 15.50
C ILE A 427 11.89 -16.16 15.67
N ALA A 428 11.87 -16.66 16.90
CA ALA A 428 11.60 -18.06 17.22
C ALA A 428 10.23 -18.50 16.68
N HIS A 429 9.20 -17.67 16.80
CA HIS A 429 7.87 -17.92 16.26
C HIS A 429 7.91 -18.12 14.72
N LYS A 430 8.56 -17.23 14.00
CA LYS A 430 8.68 -17.34 12.52
C LYS A 430 9.56 -18.51 12.05
N MET A 431 10.40 -19.04 12.93
CA MET A 431 11.19 -20.24 12.69
C MET A 431 10.47 -21.55 13.08
N GLY A 432 9.21 -21.48 13.54
CA GLY A 432 8.45 -22.63 14.00
C GLY A 432 8.93 -23.20 15.35
N LYS A 433 9.75 -22.48 16.09
CA LYS A 433 10.23 -22.84 17.45
C LYS A 433 9.17 -22.48 18.49
N THR A 434 8.01 -23.14 18.40
CA THR A 434 6.80 -22.80 19.14
C THR A 434 7.01 -22.70 20.66
N HIS A 435 7.72 -23.68 21.24
CA HIS A 435 7.97 -23.71 22.69
C HIS A 435 8.83 -22.52 23.15
N GLU A 436 9.94 -22.26 22.46
CA GLU A 436 10.83 -21.12 22.75
C GLU A 436 10.10 -19.79 22.56
N ALA A 437 9.32 -19.63 21.49
CA ALA A 437 8.54 -18.44 21.25
C ALA A 437 7.51 -18.19 22.37
N THR A 438 6.79 -19.23 22.79
CA THR A 438 5.82 -19.15 23.89
C THR A 438 6.48 -18.71 25.19
N GLN A 439 7.63 -19.29 25.57
CA GLN A 439 8.36 -18.90 26.78
C GLN A 439 8.81 -17.43 26.73
N LEU A 440 9.39 -16.99 25.62
CA LEU A 440 9.89 -15.63 25.46
C LEU A 440 8.75 -14.60 25.45
N TYR A 441 7.62 -14.89 24.81
CA TYR A 441 6.45 -14.02 24.85
C TYR A 441 5.86 -13.93 26.26
N THR A 442 5.71 -15.06 26.96
CA THR A 442 5.21 -15.09 28.33
C THR A 442 6.12 -14.29 29.26
N GLN A 443 7.44 -14.48 29.20
CA GLN A 443 8.42 -13.70 29.94
C GLN A 443 8.30 -12.19 29.67
N THR A 444 8.14 -11.81 28.39
CA THR A 444 7.98 -10.40 27.99
C THR A 444 6.69 -9.80 28.57
N ILE A 445 5.59 -10.55 28.54
CA ILE A 445 4.29 -10.12 29.06
C ILE A 445 4.35 -9.93 30.57
N GLU A 446 4.86 -10.93 31.31
CA GLU A 446 4.92 -10.90 32.76
C GLU A 446 5.83 -9.79 33.27
N SER A 447 6.99 -9.63 32.64
CA SER A 447 7.96 -8.61 33.05
C SER A 447 7.56 -7.20 32.63
N GLY A 448 6.85 -7.00 31.51
CA GLY A 448 6.66 -5.70 30.87
C GLY A 448 5.22 -5.16 30.85
N ALA A 449 4.24 -5.87 31.45
CA ALA A 449 2.82 -5.48 31.34
C ALA A 449 2.46 -4.11 31.93
N LYS A 450 3.29 -3.59 32.85
CA LYS A 450 3.11 -2.28 33.51
C LYS A 450 3.98 -1.18 32.91
N ASP A 451 4.86 -1.53 31.97
CA ASP A 451 5.76 -0.56 31.34
C ASP A 451 5.06 0.19 30.21
N PRO A 452 5.48 1.41 29.88
CA PRO A 452 4.86 2.23 28.84
C PRO A 452 5.12 1.71 27.42
N TRP A 453 6.10 0.83 27.24
CA TRP A 453 6.52 0.32 25.92
C TRP A 453 5.57 -0.76 25.39
N TYR A 454 5.45 -0.82 24.07
CA TYR A 454 4.52 -1.73 23.39
C TYR A 454 4.92 -3.22 23.41
N PHE A 455 6.10 -3.57 23.90
CA PHE A 455 6.65 -4.93 23.78
C PHE A 455 5.74 -5.99 24.42
N ALA A 456 5.30 -5.78 25.67
CA ALA A 456 4.44 -6.73 26.37
C ALA A 456 3.04 -6.86 25.73
N CYS A 457 2.44 -5.74 25.30
CA CYS A 457 1.15 -5.74 24.62
C CYS A 457 1.24 -6.49 23.28
N ASN A 458 2.31 -6.23 22.51
CA ASN A 458 2.50 -6.90 21.24
C ASN A 458 2.91 -8.38 21.41
N ALA A 459 3.70 -8.71 22.45
CA ALA A 459 3.99 -10.10 22.80
C ALA A 459 2.71 -10.91 23.09
N ALA A 460 1.75 -10.32 23.82
CA ALA A 460 0.47 -10.95 24.08
C ALA A 460 -0.36 -11.15 22.79
N LEU A 461 -0.35 -10.17 21.89
CA LEU A 461 -0.97 -10.32 20.56
C LEU A 461 -0.33 -11.45 19.76
N GLN A 462 1.01 -11.48 19.69
CA GLN A 462 1.74 -12.51 18.92
C GLN A 462 1.56 -13.90 19.53
N LEU A 463 1.49 -14.01 20.86
CA LEU A 463 1.19 -15.27 21.53
C LEU A 463 -0.21 -15.78 21.20
N GLY A 464 -1.20 -14.87 21.14
CA GLY A 464 -2.55 -15.22 20.68
C GLY A 464 -2.57 -15.74 19.24
N LEU A 465 -1.84 -15.08 18.33
CA LEU A 465 -1.70 -15.53 16.94
C LEU A 465 -0.99 -16.88 16.83
N LEU A 466 0.06 -17.11 17.61
CA LEU A 466 0.75 -18.40 17.69
C LEU A 466 -0.20 -19.52 18.12
N TYR A 467 -0.99 -19.31 19.16
CA TYR A 467 -1.99 -20.29 19.60
C TYR A 467 -3.10 -20.51 18.58
N GLU A 468 -3.51 -19.47 17.82
CA GLU A 468 -4.42 -19.62 16.69
C GLU A 468 -3.82 -20.53 15.59
N GLU A 469 -2.54 -20.34 15.24
CA GLU A 469 -1.83 -21.15 14.23
C GLU A 469 -1.79 -22.64 14.60
N ILE A 470 -1.58 -22.95 15.88
CA ILE A 470 -1.60 -24.33 16.39
C ILE A 470 -3.00 -24.83 16.81
N LYS A 471 -4.05 -24.05 16.51
CA LYS A 471 -5.46 -24.37 16.77
C LYS A 471 -5.84 -24.48 18.25
N ASP A 472 -5.07 -23.92 19.14
CA ASP A 472 -5.37 -23.81 20.59
C ASP A 472 -6.23 -22.58 20.86
N LYS A 473 -7.53 -22.68 20.60
CA LYS A 473 -8.48 -21.57 20.73
C LYS A 473 -8.56 -21.00 22.15
N ALA A 474 -8.44 -21.85 23.17
CA ALA A 474 -8.57 -21.43 24.56
C ALA A 474 -7.41 -20.50 24.97
N ASN A 475 -6.18 -20.90 24.72
CA ASN A 475 -5.00 -20.12 25.02
C ASN A 475 -4.88 -18.89 24.08
N ALA A 476 -5.29 -19.01 22.81
CA ALA A 476 -5.36 -17.87 21.91
C ALA A 476 -6.27 -16.76 22.46
N ARG A 477 -7.46 -17.14 22.90
CA ARG A 477 -8.44 -16.23 23.50
C ARG A 477 -7.89 -15.54 24.77
N ALA A 478 -7.28 -16.30 25.67
CA ALA A 478 -6.67 -15.77 26.88
C ALA A 478 -5.54 -14.75 26.56
N ALA A 479 -4.69 -15.06 25.57
CA ALA A 479 -3.61 -14.17 25.15
C ALA A 479 -4.14 -12.88 24.50
N PHE A 480 -5.19 -12.94 23.67
CA PHE A 480 -5.82 -11.75 23.10
C PHE A 480 -6.49 -10.88 24.19
N GLN A 481 -7.15 -11.49 25.16
CA GLN A 481 -7.69 -10.75 26.32
C GLN A 481 -6.57 -10.08 27.13
N ARG A 482 -5.45 -10.78 27.32
CA ARG A 482 -4.26 -10.21 27.97
C ARG A 482 -3.72 -9.01 27.21
N CYS A 483 -3.65 -9.07 25.85
CA CYS A 483 -3.28 -7.93 25.02
C CYS A 483 -4.17 -6.71 25.29
N LEU A 484 -5.50 -6.89 25.35
CA LEU A 484 -6.45 -5.80 25.61
C LEU A 484 -6.30 -5.18 27.03
N SER A 485 -5.80 -5.93 27.99
CA SER A 485 -5.59 -5.45 29.35
C SER A 485 -4.32 -4.59 29.52
N ILE A 486 -3.37 -4.65 28.59
CA ILE A 486 -2.11 -3.89 28.61
C ILE A 486 -2.28 -2.61 27.80
N LYS A 487 -1.94 -1.45 28.40
CA LYS A 487 -2.14 -0.13 27.79
C LYS A 487 -0.79 0.56 27.58
N PRO A 488 -0.06 0.25 26.51
CA PRO A 488 1.18 0.96 26.19
C PRO A 488 0.89 2.38 25.69
N GLU A 489 1.85 3.28 25.83
CA GLU A 489 1.74 4.65 25.32
C GLU A 489 1.71 4.68 23.78
N GLU A 490 2.41 3.74 23.14
CA GLU A 490 2.47 3.65 21.69
C GLU A 490 1.73 2.43 21.16
N TYR A 491 1.09 2.59 20.02
CA TYR A 491 0.45 1.51 19.24
C TYR A 491 -0.73 0.79 19.92
N ALA A 492 -1.21 1.23 21.08
CA ALA A 492 -2.29 0.57 21.81
C ALA A 492 -3.53 0.32 20.94
N ALA A 493 -4.04 1.36 20.26
CA ALA A 493 -5.25 1.24 19.42
C ALA A 493 -5.12 0.16 18.34
N SER A 494 -3.98 0.13 17.63
CA SER A 494 -3.74 -0.86 16.57
C SER A 494 -3.58 -2.29 17.11
N LEU A 495 -2.87 -2.47 18.23
CA LEU A 495 -2.69 -3.78 18.86
C LEU A 495 -4.02 -4.31 19.39
N HIS A 496 -4.79 -3.46 20.04
CA HIS A 496 -6.10 -3.83 20.58
C HIS A 496 -7.11 -4.15 19.48
N ALA A 497 -7.11 -3.43 18.35
CA ALA A 497 -7.97 -3.75 17.21
C ALA A 497 -7.66 -5.15 16.66
N GLN A 498 -6.38 -5.51 16.51
CA GLN A 498 -5.97 -6.85 16.07
C GLN A 498 -6.35 -7.94 17.09
N ALA A 499 -6.20 -7.67 18.38
CA ALA A 499 -6.59 -8.61 19.44
C ALA A 499 -8.11 -8.83 19.45
N LYS A 500 -8.93 -7.76 19.25
CA LYS A 500 -10.39 -7.88 19.12
C LYS A 500 -10.78 -8.74 17.91
N ALA A 501 -10.12 -8.56 16.76
CA ALA A 501 -10.33 -9.39 15.58
C ALA A 501 -9.97 -10.87 15.86
N GLY A 502 -8.86 -11.14 16.56
CA GLY A 502 -8.49 -12.49 17.02
C GLY A 502 -9.54 -13.12 17.92
N LEU A 503 -10.10 -12.36 18.89
CA LEU A 503 -11.19 -12.82 19.72
C LEU A 503 -12.45 -13.17 18.93
N GLY A 504 -12.73 -12.46 17.84
CA GLY A 504 -13.82 -12.79 16.91
C GLY A 504 -13.63 -14.14 16.23
N ARG A 505 -12.42 -14.45 15.76
CA ARG A 505 -12.09 -15.72 15.10
C ARG A 505 -12.01 -16.93 16.03
N THR A 506 -11.77 -16.70 17.32
CA THR A 506 -11.62 -17.76 18.32
C THR A 506 -12.91 -18.06 19.11
N LYS A 507 -14.06 -17.52 18.66
CA LYS A 507 -15.38 -17.84 19.20
C LYS A 507 -15.76 -19.31 19.03
#